data_3bc21bba7632a9adf6e89a361dbd69db
#
_entry.id   3bc21bba7632a9adf6e89a361dbd69db
#
_cell.length_a   1.000
_cell.length_b   1.000
_cell.length_c   1.000
_cell.angle_alpha   90.00
_cell.angle_beta   90.00
_cell.angle_gamma   90.00
#
_symmetry.space_group_name_H-M   'P 1'
#
loop_
_entity.id
_entity.type
_entity.pdbx_description
1 polymer ?
#
loop_
_entity_poly.entity_id
_entity_poly.type
_entity_poly.pdbx_seq_one_letter_code
_entity_poly.pdbx_strand_id
1 'polypeptide(L)'
;MLDRISILKDKMLSQPRYVSIEQALIITRTYQENENKSIPYKRALSLYNALNEIEIGMEPEELIVANRTKGVRYGVVFPESGISWVDREFETIPTRPQDKFNVHPEDIETFRKVIVPYWKGKSLEDVIKNRFGAEIGAISKVVKVNQTDHAQGHICPNVKEWLELGPQGYIDLAKKHLETCSDSQKEFYECVILVMQGVQKFMLRYHDLALKMNKKDVAKICENLAYKPAATFHEALQSLWFLFVVLHMESNASSFSPGRLDETLYSYYKQ
;
A
#
# COMPACT_ATOMS: atom_id res chain seq x y z
N MET A 1 21.23 17.67 -13.76
CA MET A 1 19.81 17.31 -13.55
C MET A 1 19.39 16.10 -14.37
N LEU A 2 19.65 16.05 -15.68
CA LEU A 2 19.37 14.89 -16.55
C LEU A 2 20.10 13.62 -16.11
N ASP A 3 21.33 13.74 -15.63
CA ASP A 3 22.17 12.64 -15.15
C ASP A 3 21.52 11.85 -14.02
N ARG A 4 20.97 12.52 -13.00
CA ARG A 4 20.28 11.88 -11.88
C ARG A 4 19.06 11.05 -12.32
N ILE A 5 18.26 11.57 -13.24
CA ILE A 5 17.08 10.87 -13.76
C ILE A 5 17.50 9.67 -14.62
N SER A 6 18.56 9.80 -15.40
CA SER A 6 19.11 8.68 -16.18
C SER A 6 19.61 7.57 -15.27
N ILE A 7 20.34 7.90 -14.20
CA ILE A 7 20.80 6.91 -13.22
C ILE A 7 19.62 6.15 -12.59
N LEU A 8 18.58 6.85 -12.11
CA LEU A 8 17.39 6.20 -11.54
C LEU A 8 16.65 5.32 -12.56
N LYS A 9 16.51 5.80 -13.80
CA LYS A 9 15.89 5.06 -14.89
C LYS A 9 16.67 3.79 -15.20
N ASP A 10 17.99 3.89 -15.36
CA ASP A 10 18.84 2.75 -15.68
C ASP A 10 18.84 1.71 -14.54
N LYS A 11 18.91 2.15 -13.28
CA LYS A 11 18.75 1.28 -12.13
C LYS A 11 17.41 0.55 -12.16
N MET A 12 16.31 1.29 -12.35
CA MET A 12 14.97 0.70 -12.38
C MET A 12 14.81 -0.29 -13.53
N LEU A 13 15.33 -0.01 -14.72
CA LEU A 13 15.20 -0.89 -15.90
C LEU A 13 16.10 -2.13 -15.81
N SER A 14 17.29 -2.02 -15.22
CA SER A 14 18.26 -3.12 -15.11
C SER A 14 17.97 -4.09 -13.98
N GLN A 15 17.24 -3.66 -12.93
CA GLN A 15 16.94 -4.54 -11.80
C GLN A 15 15.92 -5.60 -12.18
N PRO A 16 16.13 -6.86 -11.77
CA PRO A 16 15.13 -7.91 -11.92
C PRO A 16 13.90 -7.62 -11.07
N ARG A 17 12.75 -8.14 -11.51
CA ARG A 17 11.50 -8.10 -10.72
C ARG A 17 11.46 -9.28 -9.76
N TYR A 18 10.99 -9.04 -8.53
CA TYR A 18 10.76 -10.09 -7.54
C TYR A 18 9.36 -9.98 -6.92
N VAL A 19 8.85 -11.09 -6.44
CA VAL A 19 7.70 -11.10 -5.53
C VAL A 19 8.22 -10.92 -4.11
N SER A 20 7.57 -10.09 -3.31
CA SER A 20 7.78 -9.97 -1.87
C SER A 20 6.56 -10.50 -1.13
N ILE A 21 6.76 -11.38 -0.16
CA ILE A 21 5.73 -11.87 0.74
C ILE A 21 5.74 -11.18 2.10
N GLU A 22 6.63 -10.21 2.30
CA GLU A 22 6.86 -9.54 3.58
C GLU A 22 5.58 -8.90 4.14
N GLN A 23 4.90 -8.08 3.34
CA GLN A 23 3.63 -7.48 3.74
C GLN A 23 2.57 -8.55 4.03
N ALA A 24 2.50 -9.61 3.23
CA ALA A 24 1.56 -10.70 3.43
C ALA A 24 1.79 -11.45 4.75
N LEU A 25 3.04 -11.62 5.18
CA LEU A 25 3.38 -12.19 6.48
C LEU A 25 2.92 -11.30 7.63
N ILE A 26 3.14 -9.98 7.53
CA ILE A 26 2.70 -9.01 8.53
C ILE A 26 1.17 -9.01 8.67
N ILE A 27 0.45 -8.97 7.54
CA ILE A 27 -1.01 -9.04 7.52
C ILE A 27 -1.49 -10.35 8.16
N THR A 28 -0.91 -11.49 7.75
CA THR A 28 -1.31 -12.80 8.25
C THR A 28 -1.15 -12.89 9.77
N ARG A 29 0.02 -12.53 10.29
CA ARG A 29 0.29 -12.47 11.73
C ARG A 29 -0.70 -11.57 12.45
N THR A 30 -0.94 -10.35 11.94
CA THR A 30 -1.88 -9.40 12.54
C THR A 30 -3.29 -9.98 12.65
N TYR A 31 -3.76 -10.65 11.62
CA TYR A 31 -5.08 -11.28 11.64
C TYR A 31 -5.15 -12.47 12.62
N GLN A 32 -4.09 -13.29 12.69
CA GLN A 32 -4.00 -14.41 13.64
C GLN A 32 -4.03 -13.95 15.10
N GLU A 33 -3.26 -12.91 15.42
CA GLU A 33 -3.19 -12.34 16.77
C GLU A 33 -4.47 -11.62 17.20
N ASN A 34 -5.35 -11.27 16.25
CA ASN A 34 -6.56 -10.47 16.47
C ASN A 34 -7.84 -11.14 15.94
N GLU A 35 -7.92 -12.47 15.99
CA GLU A 35 -9.07 -13.21 15.41
C GLU A 35 -10.43 -12.79 15.96
N ASN A 36 -10.50 -12.39 17.23
CA ASN A 36 -11.69 -11.94 17.92
C ASN A 36 -12.09 -10.49 17.63
N LYS A 37 -11.29 -9.75 16.86
CA LYS A 37 -11.57 -8.35 16.50
C LYS A 37 -12.36 -8.26 15.20
N SER A 38 -13.00 -7.10 15.02
CA SER A 38 -13.75 -6.79 13.80
C SER A 38 -12.84 -6.78 12.55
N ILE A 39 -13.42 -6.97 11.38
CA ILE A 39 -12.67 -6.87 10.11
C ILE A 39 -12.10 -5.46 9.88
N PRO A 40 -12.87 -4.36 10.08
CA PRO A 40 -12.32 -3.00 9.95
C PRO A 40 -11.10 -2.78 10.84
N TYR A 41 -11.15 -3.19 12.10
CA TYR A 41 -10.02 -3.05 13.02
C TYR A 41 -8.79 -3.85 12.55
N LYS A 42 -8.99 -5.13 12.16
CA LYS A 42 -7.88 -5.97 11.66
C LYS A 42 -7.23 -5.38 10.41
N ARG A 43 -8.02 -4.83 9.49
CA ARG A 43 -7.48 -4.14 8.30
C ARG A 43 -6.69 -2.89 8.68
N ALA A 44 -7.22 -2.04 9.54
CA ALA A 44 -6.53 -0.84 10.00
C ALA A 44 -5.21 -1.17 10.72
N LEU A 45 -5.24 -2.16 11.61
CA LEU A 45 -4.04 -2.61 12.32
C LEU A 45 -3.02 -3.27 11.39
N SER A 46 -3.46 -4.03 10.38
CA SER A 46 -2.58 -4.63 9.39
C SER A 46 -1.84 -3.58 8.57
N LEU A 47 -2.55 -2.54 8.13
CA LEU A 47 -1.90 -1.44 7.42
C LEU A 47 -0.95 -0.67 8.33
N TYR A 48 -1.37 -0.37 9.58
CA TYR A 48 -0.49 0.25 10.57
C TYR A 48 0.80 -0.56 10.77
N ASN A 49 0.69 -1.87 10.96
CA ASN A 49 1.84 -2.75 11.15
C ASN A 49 2.71 -2.81 9.88
N ALA A 50 2.11 -2.96 8.70
CA ALA A 50 2.84 -2.97 7.44
C ALA A 50 3.65 -1.69 7.23
N LEU A 51 3.04 -0.52 7.44
CA LEU A 51 3.72 0.79 7.34
C LEU A 51 4.89 0.95 8.34
N ASN A 52 4.82 0.26 9.48
CA ASN A 52 5.85 0.35 10.51
C ASN A 52 6.96 -0.70 10.41
N GLU A 53 6.69 -1.84 9.79
CA GLU A 53 7.58 -3.00 9.88
C GLU A 53 8.27 -3.36 8.57
N ILE A 54 7.64 -3.17 7.38
CA ILE A 54 8.28 -3.51 6.11
C ILE A 54 9.67 -2.88 6.01
N GLU A 55 10.60 -3.56 5.39
CA GLU A 55 11.88 -2.95 5.05
C GLU A 55 11.68 -1.80 4.07
N ILE A 56 12.28 -0.66 4.38
CA ILE A 56 12.25 0.52 3.50
C ILE A 56 13.60 0.73 2.83
N GLY A 57 13.58 1.31 1.63
CA GLY A 57 14.76 1.65 0.86
C GLY A 57 14.64 3.02 0.21
N MET A 58 15.77 3.61 -0.12
CA MET A 58 15.88 4.87 -0.85
C MET A 58 17.16 4.87 -1.66
N GLU A 59 17.07 5.31 -2.91
CA GLU A 59 18.25 5.47 -3.76
C GLU A 59 18.90 6.85 -3.53
N PRO A 60 20.25 6.95 -3.69
CA PRO A 60 20.94 8.24 -3.48
C PRO A 60 20.45 9.37 -4.38
N GLU A 61 19.92 9.06 -5.53
CA GLU A 61 19.44 10.03 -6.52
C GLU A 61 17.97 10.42 -6.32
N GLU A 62 17.23 9.76 -5.43
CA GLU A 62 15.81 10.08 -5.17
C GLU A 62 15.64 11.41 -4.45
N LEU A 63 14.66 12.18 -4.91
CA LEU A 63 14.13 13.39 -4.27
C LEU A 63 12.70 13.20 -3.78
N ILE A 64 11.96 12.28 -4.39
CA ILE A 64 10.66 11.78 -3.95
C ILE A 64 10.89 10.35 -3.50
N VAL A 65 10.56 10.05 -2.26
CA VAL A 65 10.88 8.80 -1.59
C VAL A 65 9.63 8.06 -1.17
N ALA A 66 9.73 6.84 -0.91
CA ALA A 66 8.81 5.82 -0.43
C ALA A 66 8.50 4.75 -1.48
N ASN A 67 8.41 3.51 -0.99
CA ASN A 67 7.98 2.37 -1.77
C ASN A 67 7.28 1.36 -0.83
N ARG A 68 6.57 0.41 -1.42
CA ARG A 68 5.90 -0.70 -0.70
C ARG A 68 6.87 -1.81 -0.28
N THR A 69 8.10 -1.75 -0.74
CA THR A 69 9.18 -2.72 -0.50
C THR A 69 10.51 -2.00 -0.51
N LYS A 70 11.54 -2.62 0.04
CA LYS A 70 12.91 -2.08 -0.04
C LYS A 70 13.42 -1.98 -1.49
N GLY A 71 13.11 -2.96 -2.31
CA GLY A 71 13.51 -2.98 -3.72
C GLY A 71 12.51 -2.27 -4.63
N VAL A 72 12.99 -1.64 -5.69
CA VAL A 72 12.16 -0.79 -6.59
C VAL A 72 11.25 -1.56 -7.55
N ARG A 73 11.46 -2.86 -7.74
CA ARG A 73 10.70 -3.67 -8.72
C ARG A 73 10.11 -4.94 -8.10
N TYR A 74 9.61 -4.82 -6.88
CA TYR A 74 8.96 -5.93 -6.20
C TYR A 74 7.43 -5.82 -6.31
N GLY A 75 6.79 -6.94 -6.65
CA GLY A 75 5.35 -7.13 -6.50
C GLY A 75 5.03 -7.58 -5.08
N VAL A 76 3.94 -7.10 -4.50
CA VAL A 76 3.47 -7.52 -3.18
C VAL A 76 2.27 -8.45 -3.30
N VAL A 77 2.10 -9.32 -2.31
CA VAL A 77 0.97 -10.24 -2.20
C VAL A 77 -0.02 -9.73 -1.16
N PHE A 78 -1.31 -9.75 -1.52
CA PHE A 78 -2.43 -9.41 -0.63
C PHE A 78 -3.22 -10.67 -0.30
N PRO A 79 -2.94 -11.33 0.83
CA PRO A 79 -3.48 -12.65 1.13
C PRO A 79 -5.00 -12.63 1.38
N GLU A 80 -5.53 -11.50 1.86
CA GLU A 80 -6.96 -11.29 2.06
C GLU A 80 -7.73 -11.22 0.73
N SER A 81 -7.08 -10.84 -0.35
CA SER A 81 -7.70 -10.76 -1.68
C SER A 81 -7.72 -12.11 -2.37
N GLY A 82 -6.57 -12.78 -2.49
CA GLY A 82 -6.50 -14.07 -3.15
C GLY A 82 -5.13 -14.73 -2.98
N ILE A 83 -5.14 -15.96 -2.47
CA ILE A 83 -3.92 -16.76 -2.29
C ILE A 83 -3.86 -17.97 -3.22
N SER A 84 -5.01 -18.47 -3.64
CA SER A 84 -5.09 -19.74 -4.37
C SER A 84 -4.49 -19.65 -5.76
N TRP A 85 -4.64 -18.51 -6.45
CA TRP A 85 -4.01 -18.30 -7.73
C TRP A 85 -2.50 -18.06 -7.58
N VAL A 86 -2.07 -17.33 -6.54
CA VAL A 86 -0.65 -17.10 -6.26
C VAL A 86 0.08 -18.39 -6.00
N ASP A 87 -0.48 -19.27 -5.15
CA ASP A 87 0.10 -20.58 -4.84
C ASP A 87 0.27 -21.47 -6.08
N ARG A 88 -0.74 -21.47 -6.97
CA ARG A 88 -0.65 -22.23 -8.23
C ARG A 88 0.41 -21.71 -9.19
N GLU A 89 0.64 -20.40 -9.20
CA GLU A 89 1.50 -19.75 -10.19
C GLU A 89 2.92 -19.49 -9.69
N PHE A 90 3.20 -19.59 -8.41
CA PHE A 90 4.49 -19.18 -7.85
C PHE A 90 5.70 -19.79 -8.57
N GLU A 91 5.63 -21.05 -8.97
CA GLU A 91 6.72 -21.70 -9.70
C GLU A 91 6.78 -21.33 -11.19
N THR A 92 5.68 -20.83 -11.74
CA THR A 92 5.56 -20.46 -13.16
C THR A 92 5.67 -18.96 -13.42
N ILE A 93 5.46 -18.12 -12.41
CA ILE A 93 5.59 -16.64 -12.51
C ILE A 93 6.91 -16.21 -13.18
N PRO A 94 8.08 -16.83 -12.89
CA PRO A 94 9.33 -16.44 -13.55
C PRO A 94 9.38 -16.70 -15.04
N THR A 95 8.62 -17.67 -15.53
CA THR A 95 8.66 -18.15 -16.93
C THR A 95 7.45 -17.79 -17.76
N ARG A 96 6.37 -17.25 -17.14
CA ARG A 96 5.13 -16.89 -17.85
C ARG A 96 5.37 -15.84 -18.94
N PRO A 97 4.51 -15.74 -19.98
CA PRO A 97 4.75 -14.84 -21.12
C PRO A 97 4.83 -13.37 -20.75
N GLN A 98 4.01 -12.91 -19.81
CA GLN A 98 3.89 -11.50 -19.39
C GLN A 98 4.07 -11.37 -17.90
N ASP A 99 4.47 -10.17 -17.46
CA ASP A 99 4.61 -9.81 -16.04
C ASP A 99 5.41 -10.81 -15.21
N LYS A 100 6.57 -11.19 -15.74
CA LYS A 100 7.50 -12.11 -15.08
C LYS A 100 8.04 -11.47 -13.80
N PHE A 101 8.04 -12.25 -12.73
CA PHE A 101 8.71 -11.95 -11.48
C PHE A 101 9.50 -13.15 -11.03
N ASN A 102 10.70 -12.95 -10.53
CA ASN A 102 11.43 -13.98 -9.82
C ASN A 102 10.79 -14.18 -8.44
N VAL A 103 10.93 -15.38 -7.91
CA VAL A 103 10.48 -15.72 -6.56
C VAL A 103 11.62 -16.46 -5.88
N HIS A 104 11.94 -16.09 -4.66
CA HIS A 104 12.91 -16.82 -3.88
C HIS A 104 12.31 -18.17 -3.41
N PRO A 105 13.00 -19.29 -3.53
CA PRO A 105 12.47 -20.60 -3.11
C PRO A 105 12.01 -20.62 -1.65
N GLU A 106 12.73 -19.94 -0.77
CA GLU A 106 12.39 -19.78 0.65
C GLU A 106 11.08 -19.01 0.87
N ASP A 107 10.76 -18.08 -0.02
CA ASP A 107 9.49 -17.34 0.04
C ASP A 107 8.31 -18.24 -0.37
N ILE A 108 8.48 -19.11 -1.35
CA ILE A 108 7.46 -20.10 -1.73
C ILE A 108 7.17 -21.05 -0.57
N GLU A 109 8.23 -21.58 0.06
CA GLU A 109 8.10 -22.47 1.22
C GLU A 109 7.38 -21.77 2.37
N THR A 110 7.81 -20.55 2.72
CA THR A 110 7.22 -19.76 3.79
C THR A 110 5.76 -19.42 3.50
N PHE A 111 5.45 -19.02 2.28
CA PHE A 111 4.09 -18.72 1.84
C PHE A 111 3.17 -19.93 2.04
N ARG A 112 3.58 -21.10 1.58
CA ARG A 112 2.82 -22.36 1.69
C ARG A 112 2.69 -22.84 3.14
N LYS A 113 3.67 -22.58 3.97
CA LYS A 113 3.70 -23.05 5.36
C LYS A 113 2.97 -22.10 6.32
N VAL A 114 2.99 -20.80 6.07
CA VAL A 114 2.48 -19.78 7.01
C VAL A 114 1.22 -19.10 6.49
N ILE A 115 1.23 -18.61 5.24
CA ILE A 115 0.16 -17.76 4.71
C ILE A 115 -1.02 -18.59 4.22
N VAL A 116 -0.77 -19.58 3.36
CA VAL A 116 -1.83 -20.42 2.77
C VAL A 116 -2.72 -21.09 3.81
N PRO A 117 -2.19 -21.75 4.88
CA PRO A 117 -3.04 -22.45 5.84
C PRO A 117 -4.02 -21.53 6.58
N TYR A 118 -3.65 -20.28 6.82
CA TYR A 118 -4.53 -19.31 7.49
C TYR A 118 -5.61 -18.78 6.55
N TRP A 119 -5.23 -18.44 5.31
CA TRP A 119 -6.12 -17.73 4.38
C TRP A 119 -6.96 -18.65 3.50
N LYS A 120 -6.64 -19.93 3.40
CA LYS A 120 -7.39 -20.89 2.62
C LYS A 120 -8.86 -20.94 3.07
N GLY A 121 -9.76 -20.64 2.16
CA GLY A 121 -11.20 -20.52 2.41
C GLY A 121 -11.65 -19.19 3.01
N LYS A 122 -10.73 -18.30 3.41
CA LYS A 122 -11.01 -16.98 4.01
C LYS A 122 -10.70 -15.81 3.08
N SER A 123 -9.87 -16.00 2.05
CA SER A 123 -9.60 -14.95 1.07
C SER A 123 -10.86 -14.57 0.29
N LEU A 124 -10.90 -13.34 -0.24
CA LEU A 124 -12.03 -12.87 -1.05
C LEU A 124 -12.29 -13.81 -2.24
N GLU A 125 -11.24 -14.23 -2.94
CA GLU A 125 -11.32 -15.22 -4.02
C GLU A 125 -12.03 -16.50 -3.57
N ASP A 126 -11.60 -17.08 -2.45
CA ASP A 126 -12.15 -18.33 -1.93
C ASP A 126 -13.59 -18.17 -1.45
N VAL A 127 -13.92 -17.07 -0.77
CA VAL A 127 -15.28 -16.78 -0.31
C VAL A 127 -16.24 -16.61 -1.48
N ILE A 128 -15.84 -15.88 -2.51
CA ILE A 128 -16.64 -15.72 -3.74
C ILE A 128 -16.83 -17.07 -4.42
N LYS A 129 -15.77 -17.83 -4.58
CA LYS A 129 -15.83 -19.15 -5.20
C LYS A 129 -16.72 -20.14 -4.42
N ASN A 130 -16.63 -20.12 -3.11
CA ASN A 130 -17.42 -21.01 -2.25
C ASN A 130 -18.90 -20.65 -2.23
N ARG A 131 -19.24 -19.34 -2.28
CA ARG A 131 -20.64 -18.88 -2.24
C ARG A 131 -21.32 -18.85 -3.60
N PHE A 132 -20.61 -18.47 -4.65
CA PHE A 132 -21.16 -18.14 -5.97
C PHE A 132 -20.47 -18.89 -7.11
N GLY A 133 -19.69 -19.94 -6.81
CA GLY A 133 -18.89 -20.63 -7.83
C GLY A 133 -19.69 -21.28 -8.94
N ALA A 134 -20.90 -21.77 -8.64
CA ALA A 134 -21.80 -22.35 -9.65
C ALA A 134 -22.34 -21.30 -10.60
N GLU A 135 -22.80 -20.17 -10.07
CA GLU A 135 -23.34 -19.03 -10.83
C GLU A 135 -22.24 -18.37 -11.68
N ILE A 136 -21.07 -18.12 -11.07
CA ILE A 136 -19.92 -17.56 -11.79
C ILE A 136 -19.45 -18.52 -12.87
N GLY A 137 -19.41 -19.83 -12.60
CA GLY A 137 -19.07 -20.86 -13.58
C GLY A 137 -20.03 -20.93 -14.75
N ALA A 138 -21.33 -20.71 -14.51
CA ALA A 138 -22.36 -20.63 -15.57
C ALA A 138 -22.19 -19.35 -16.43
N ILE A 139 -22.00 -18.20 -15.77
CA ILE A 139 -21.81 -16.92 -16.44
C ILE A 139 -20.50 -16.91 -17.26
N SER A 140 -19.43 -17.47 -16.72
CA SER A 140 -18.11 -17.53 -17.37
C SER A 140 -18.06 -18.32 -18.67
N LYS A 141 -19.10 -19.12 -18.96
CA LYS A 141 -19.27 -19.79 -20.25
C LYS A 141 -19.70 -18.81 -21.37
N VAL A 142 -20.29 -17.68 -21.02
CA VAL A 142 -20.83 -16.68 -21.94
C VAL A 142 -19.99 -15.41 -21.91
N VAL A 143 -19.60 -14.96 -20.74
CA VAL A 143 -18.78 -13.74 -20.54
C VAL A 143 -17.55 -14.08 -19.69
N LYS A 144 -16.42 -13.46 -20.02
CA LYS A 144 -15.23 -13.58 -19.21
C LYS A 144 -15.43 -12.84 -17.88
N VAL A 145 -15.44 -13.59 -16.77
CA VAL A 145 -15.42 -13.05 -15.41
C VAL A 145 -14.01 -13.20 -14.88
N ASN A 146 -13.37 -12.09 -14.53
CA ASN A 146 -12.05 -12.06 -13.93
C ASN A 146 -12.02 -11.01 -12.81
N GLN A 147 -10.89 -10.84 -12.15
CA GLN A 147 -10.69 -9.90 -11.05
C GLN A 147 -11.54 -10.19 -9.80
N THR A 148 -11.85 -11.45 -9.55
CA THR A 148 -12.51 -11.89 -8.30
C THR A 148 -11.56 -11.85 -7.09
N ASP A 149 -10.28 -11.63 -7.32
CA ASP A 149 -9.21 -11.54 -6.35
C ASP A 149 -8.79 -10.08 -6.01
N HIS A 150 -9.48 -9.09 -6.57
CA HIS A 150 -9.19 -7.67 -6.32
C HIS A 150 -10.13 -7.11 -5.26
N ALA A 151 -9.56 -6.53 -4.20
CA ALA A 151 -10.34 -5.91 -3.14
C ALA A 151 -10.97 -4.57 -3.58
N GLN A 152 -10.33 -3.86 -4.50
CA GLN A 152 -10.87 -2.65 -5.12
C GLN A 152 -10.34 -2.47 -6.55
N GLY A 153 -11.08 -1.72 -7.34
CA GLY A 153 -10.71 -1.37 -8.70
C GLY A 153 -9.89 -0.08 -8.79
N HIS A 154 -10.23 0.76 -9.77
CA HIS A 154 -9.62 2.06 -9.95
C HIS A 154 -10.13 3.04 -8.90
N ILE A 155 -9.23 3.76 -8.24
CA ILE A 155 -9.56 4.73 -7.21
C ILE A 155 -9.17 6.15 -7.63
N CYS A 156 -10.00 7.12 -7.25
CA CYS A 156 -9.74 8.53 -7.41
C CYS A 156 -9.92 9.21 -6.05
N PRO A 157 -8.86 9.30 -5.25
CA PRO A 157 -8.94 9.90 -3.93
C PRO A 157 -9.08 11.41 -4.01
N ASN A 158 -9.58 12.04 -2.94
CA ASN A 158 -9.63 13.49 -2.80
C ASN A 158 -8.22 14.05 -2.50
N VAL A 159 -7.38 14.14 -3.54
CA VAL A 159 -6.00 14.59 -3.43
C VAL A 159 -5.90 16.00 -2.86
N LYS A 160 -6.83 16.89 -3.22
CA LYS A 160 -6.85 18.26 -2.71
C LYS A 160 -6.96 18.29 -1.20
N GLU A 161 -7.96 17.61 -0.65
CA GLU A 161 -8.16 17.52 0.79
C GLU A 161 -6.99 16.84 1.51
N TRP A 162 -6.41 15.80 0.89
CA TRP A 162 -5.22 15.16 1.43
C TRP A 162 -4.04 16.13 1.57
N LEU A 163 -3.79 16.97 0.57
CA LEU A 163 -2.70 17.96 0.63
C LEU A 163 -2.96 19.08 1.64
N GLU A 164 -4.24 19.44 1.84
CA GLU A 164 -4.67 20.48 2.77
C GLU A 164 -4.69 20.02 4.23
N LEU A 165 -4.96 18.76 4.50
CA LEU A 165 -5.07 18.20 5.85
C LEU A 165 -3.81 17.46 6.29
N GLY A 166 -3.22 16.66 5.42
CA GLY A 166 -2.20 15.69 5.78
C GLY A 166 -2.67 14.66 6.82
N PRO A 167 -1.82 13.73 7.24
CA PRO A 167 -2.20 12.70 8.22
C PRO A 167 -2.69 13.30 9.56
N GLN A 168 -2.05 14.38 10.02
CA GLN A 168 -2.43 15.01 11.28
C GLN A 168 -3.83 15.64 11.21
N GLY A 169 -4.16 16.32 10.10
CA GLY A 169 -5.48 16.90 9.92
C GLY A 169 -6.61 15.85 9.90
N TYR A 170 -6.37 14.69 9.29
CA TYR A 170 -7.33 13.57 9.36
C TYR A 170 -7.46 13.00 10.77
N ILE A 171 -6.36 12.92 11.55
CA ILE A 171 -6.42 12.52 12.97
C ILE A 171 -7.29 13.49 13.77
N ASP A 172 -7.07 14.79 13.59
CA ASP A 172 -7.80 15.84 14.33
C ASP A 172 -9.28 15.85 13.93
N LEU A 173 -9.59 15.69 12.64
CA LEU A 173 -10.96 15.56 12.15
C LEU A 173 -11.66 14.33 12.73
N ALA A 174 -10.99 13.16 12.73
CA ALA A 174 -11.54 11.94 13.31
C ALA A 174 -11.78 12.07 14.82
N LYS A 175 -10.86 12.68 15.58
CA LYS A 175 -11.04 12.96 17.01
C LYS A 175 -12.26 13.86 17.27
N LYS A 176 -12.43 14.91 16.46
CA LYS A 176 -13.61 15.79 16.56
C LYS A 176 -14.91 15.02 16.32
N HIS A 177 -14.94 14.13 15.34
CA HIS A 177 -16.11 13.29 15.10
C HIS A 177 -16.38 12.28 16.22
N LEU A 178 -15.34 11.78 16.90
CA LEU A 178 -15.52 10.88 18.05
C LEU A 178 -16.27 11.51 19.22
N GLU A 179 -16.25 12.84 19.37
CA GLU A 179 -16.97 13.55 20.44
C GLU A 179 -18.49 13.48 20.29
N THR A 180 -19.00 13.29 19.07
CA THR A 180 -20.43 13.38 18.74
C THR A 180 -20.98 12.19 17.97
N CYS A 181 -20.13 11.21 17.61
CA CYS A 181 -20.53 10.06 16.81
C CYS A 181 -21.37 9.04 17.62
N SER A 182 -22.14 8.23 16.91
CA SER A 182 -22.82 7.08 17.51
C SER A 182 -21.83 5.95 17.83
N ASP A 183 -22.20 5.04 18.73
CA ASP A 183 -21.38 3.88 19.08
C ASP A 183 -21.03 3.02 17.84
N SER A 184 -21.94 2.93 16.86
CA SER A 184 -21.69 2.20 15.61
C SER A 184 -20.65 2.84 14.70
N GLN A 185 -20.36 4.12 14.87
CA GLN A 185 -19.37 4.86 14.07
C GLN A 185 -18.00 4.97 14.77
N LYS A 186 -17.97 4.73 16.10
CA LYS A 186 -16.79 4.92 16.93
C LYS A 186 -15.58 4.16 16.41
N GLU A 187 -15.75 2.86 16.16
CA GLU A 187 -14.66 2.00 15.65
C GLU A 187 -14.09 2.51 14.33
N PHE A 188 -14.93 3.05 13.45
CA PHE A 188 -14.46 3.62 12.19
C PHE A 188 -13.47 4.78 12.41
N TYR A 189 -13.82 5.74 13.26
CA TYR A 189 -12.93 6.88 13.53
C TYR A 189 -11.68 6.46 14.30
N GLU A 190 -11.77 5.51 15.22
CA GLU A 190 -10.60 4.92 15.89
C GLU A 190 -9.66 4.23 14.87
N CYS A 191 -10.20 3.52 13.90
CA CYS A 191 -9.44 2.92 12.81
C CYS A 191 -8.76 3.97 11.92
N VAL A 192 -9.46 5.08 11.60
CA VAL A 192 -8.86 6.19 10.83
C VAL A 192 -7.67 6.78 11.59
N ILE A 193 -7.81 7.04 12.88
CA ILE A 193 -6.72 7.55 13.72
C ILE A 193 -5.53 6.58 13.70
N LEU A 194 -5.78 5.29 13.90
CA LEU A 194 -4.74 4.27 13.91
C LEU A 194 -3.97 4.24 12.58
N VAL A 195 -4.68 4.23 11.45
CA VAL A 195 -4.06 4.23 10.12
C VAL A 195 -3.22 5.49 9.90
N MET A 196 -3.76 6.66 10.21
CA MET A 196 -3.04 7.92 10.02
C MET A 196 -1.80 8.04 10.92
N GLN A 197 -1.84 7.50 12.13
CA GLN A 197 -0.64 7.34 12.97
C GLN A 197 0.39 6.40 12.33
N GLY A 198 -0.05 5.33 11.68
CA GLY A 198 0.82 4.46 10.89
C GLY A 198 1.50 5.21 9.74
N VAL A 199 0.74 6.05 9.03
CA VAL A 199 1.26 6.90 7.95
C VAL A 199 2.30 7.90 8.47
N GLN A 200 2.03 8.57 9.60
CA GLN A 200 3.00 9.46 10.24
C GLN A 200 4.32 8.73 10.54
N LYS A 201 4.23 7.56 11.16
CA LYS A 201 5.42 6.75 11.48
C LYS A 201 6.17 6.32 10.22
N PHE A 202 5.47 5.95 9.15
CA PHE A 202 6.07 5.61 7.87
C PHE A 202 6.88 6.78 7.29
N MET A 203 6.31 7.98 7.30
CA MET A 203 7.00 9.20 6.90
C MET A 203 8.25 9.47 7.76
N LEU A 204 8.15 9.28 9.08
CA LEU A 204 9.29 9.45 10.01
C LEU A 204 10.39 8.39 9.79
N ARG A 205 10.05 7.18 9.41
CA ARG A 205 11.03 6.16 9.02
C ARG A 205 11.85 6.61 7.80
N TYR A 206 11.20 7.25 6.81
CA TYR A 206 11.89 7.85 5.66
C TYR A 206 12.70 9.08 6.04
N HIS A 207 12.24 9.89 7.00
CA HIS A 207 13.04 10.95 7.61
C HIS A 207 14.36 10.38 8.16
N ASP A 208 14.30 9.34 8.99
CA ASP A 208 15.48 8.73 9.62
C ASP A 208 16.42 8.11 8.57
N LEU A 209 15.87 7.46 7.55
CA LEU A 209 16.65 6.89 6.47
C LEU A 209 17.34 7.99 5.64
N ALA A 210 16.64 9.08 5.34
CA ALA A 210 17.19 10.22 4.61
C ALA A 210 18.33 10.90 5.40
N LEU A 211 18.20 11.03 6.72
CA LEU A 211 19.30 11.53 7.58
C LEU A 211 20.53 10.62 7.52
N LYS A 212 20.34 9.30 7.61
CA LYS A 212 21.45 8.31 7.47
C LYS A 212 22.16 8.43 6.12
N MET A 213 21.43 8.82 5.08
CA MET A 213 21.97 9.03 3.73
C MET A 213 22.44 10.47 3.48
N ASN A 214 22.48 11.31 4.52
CA ASN A 214 22.87 12.74 4.45
C ASN A 214 21.98 13.59 3.53
N LYS A 215 20.70 13.21 3.40
CA LYS A 215 19.68 13.91 2.60
C LYS A 215 18.77 14.78 3.48
N LYS A 216 19.34 15.84 4.05
CA LYS A 216 18.67 16.68 5.05
C LYS A 216 17.36 17.32 4.55
N ASP A 217 17.32 17.74 3.28
CA ASP A 217 16.12 18.36 2.71
C ASP A 217 14.97 17.36 2.59
N VAL A 218 15.24 16.14 2.11
CA VAL A 218 14.26 15.05 2.05
C VAL A 218 13.79 14.66 3.44
N ALA A 219 14.71 14.56 4.41
CA ALA A 219 14.36 14.28 5.80
C ALA A 219 13.40 15.33 6.36
N LYS A 220 13.71 16.61 6.18
CA LYS A 220 12.84 17.70 6.65
C LYS A 220 11.45 17.66 6.02
N ILE A 221 11.36 17.38 4.71
CA ILE A 221 10.08 17.22 4.02
C ILE A 221 9.26 16.08 4.65
N CYS A 222 9.87 14.91 4.87
CA CYS A 222 9.19 13.77 5.49
C CYS A 222 8.70 14.08 6.92
N GLU A 223 9.51 14.76 7.72
CA GLU A 223 9.14 15.20 9.07
C GLU A 223 7.98 16.21 9.04
N ASN A 224 8.05 17.22 8.16
CA ASN A 224 6.99 18.20 8.02
C ASN A 224 5.66 17.54 7.65
N LEU A 225 5.67 16.68 6.63
CA LEU A 225 4.47 16.01 6.13
C LEU A 225 3.85 15.04 7.12
N ALA A 226 4.61 14.52 8.07
CA ALA A 226 4.05 13.70 9.14
C ALA A 226 3.07 14.48 10.03
N TYR A 227 3.28 15.78 10.22
CA TYR A 227 2.53 16.59 11.19
C TYR A 227 1.84 17.83 10.62
N LYS A 228 2.14 18.19 9.38
CA LYS A 228 1.64 19.43 8.74
C LYS A 228 1.16 19.16 7.33
N PRO A 229 0.21 19.94 6.81
CA PRO A 229 -0.11 19.94 5.39
C PRO A 229 1.10 20.36 4.54
N ALA A 230 1.07 19.99 3.27
CA ALA A 230 2.10 20.41 2.32
C ALA A 230 2.11 21.95 2.19
N ALA A 231 3.28 22.55 2.20
CA ALA A 231 3.46 23.99 2.06
C ALA A 231 4.21 24.41 0.79
N THR A 232 5.07 23.53 0.25
CA THR A 232 5.86 23.78 -0.95
C THR A 232 5.48 22.80 -2.06
N PHE A 233 5.88 23.10 -3.30
CA PHE A 233 5.64 22.20 -4.44
C PHE A 233 6.32 20.83 -4.23
N HIS A 234 7.51 20.78 -3.69
CA HIS A 234 8.21 19.53 -3.38
C HIS A 234 7.46 18.72 -2.30
N GLU A 235 7.00 19.37 -1.23
CA GLU A 235 6.18 18.72 -0.21
C GLU A 235 4.85 18.20 -0.78
N ALA A 236 4.20 18.95 -1.67
CA ALA A 236 2.96 18.51 -2.31
C ALA A 236 3.17 17.26 -3.17
N LEU A 237 4.24 17.20 -3.96
CA LEU A 237 4.59 16.02 -4.75
C LEU A 237 4.95 14.82 -3.86
N GLN A 238 5.73 15.03 -2.80
CA GLN A 238 6.09 13.98 -1.86
C GLN A 238 4.87 13.47 -1.09
N SER A 239 3.96 14.35 -0.68
CA SER A 239 2.70 14.00 -0.01
C SER A 239 1.79 13.19 -0.91
N LEU A 240 1.64 13.58 -2.18
CA LEU A 240 0.89 12.83 -3.18
C LEU A 240 1.50 11.43 -3.39
N TRP A 241 2.81 11.32 -3.40
CA TRP A 241 3.48 10.04 -3.56
C TRP A 241 3.30 9.14 -2.34
N PHE A 242 3.36 9.67 -1.11
CA PHE A 242 3.00 8.92 0.09
C PHE A 242 1.57 8.42 0.04
N LEU A 243 0.61 9.25 -0.37
CA LEU A 243 -0.78 8.82 -0.55
C LEU A 243 -0.89 7.64 -1.52
N PHE A 244 -0.23 7.74 -2.68
CA PHE A 244 -0.17 6.68 -3.67
C PHE A 244 0.35 5.37 -3.07
N VAL A 245 1.49 5.40 -2.38
CA VAL A 245 2.11 4.22 -1.79
C VAL A 245 1.20 3.60 -0.71
N VAL A 246 0.67 4.42 0.21
CA VAL A 246 -0.20 3.96 1.31
C VAL A 246 -1.47 3.31 0.79
N LEU A 247 -2.14 3.92 -0.20
CA LEU A 247 -3.35 3.33 -0.79
C LEU A 247 -3.08 2.00 -1.47
N HIS A 248 -1.89 1.84 -2.09
CA HIS A 248 -1.47 0.57 -2.68
C HIS A 248 -0.93 -0.45 -1.66
N MET A 249 -0.67 -0.03 -0.43
CA MET A 249 -0.40 -0.93 0.70
C MET A 249 -1.68 -1.34 1.44
N GLU A 250 -2.72 -0.51 1.41
CA GLU A 250 -4.01 -0.80 2.04
C GLU A 250 -4.72 -1.95 1.34
N SER A 251 -4.70 -1.98 0.03
CA SER A 251 -5.34 -3.06 -0.71
C SER A 251 -4.72 -3.25 -2.10
N ASN A 252 -5.07 -4.37 -2.72
CA ASN A 252 -4.65 -4.70 -4.08
C ASN A 252 -5.40 -3.85 -5.12
N ALA A 253 -5.19 -2.54 -5.10
CA ALA A 253 -5.82 -1.62 -6.05
C ALA A 253 -5.23 -1.79 -7.46
N SER A 254 -6.11 -1.78 -8.48
CA SER A 254 -5.68 -1.88 -9.88
C SER A 254 -4.99 -0.61 -10.37
N SER A 255 -5.46 0.55 -9.94
CA SER A 255 -4.88 1.84 -10.34
C SER A 255 -5.29 2.97 -9.40
N PHE A 256 -4.53 4.05 -9.51
CA PHE A 256 -4.72 5.30 -8.79
C PHE A 256 -4.80 6.44 -9.80
N SER A 257 -5.87 7.22 -9.75
CA SER A 257 -6.06 8.41 -10.57
C SER A 257 -5.98 9.66 -9.70
N PRO A 258 -4.92 10.46 -9.79
CA PRO A 258 -4.74 11.65 -8.93
C PRO A 258 -5.65 12.83 -9.31
N GLY A 259 -6.49 12.69 -10.33
CA GLY A 259 -7.38 13.74 -10.81
C GLY A 259 -6.65 14.84 -11.59
N ARG A 260 -7.15 16.06 -11.45
CA ARG A 260 -6.63 17.25 -12.12
C ARG A 260 -5.38 17.78 -11.38
N LEU A 261 -4.20 17.20 -11.65
CA LEU A 261 -2.93 17.63 -11.05
C LEU A 261 -2.59 19.08 -11.40
N ASP A 262 -2.95 19.53 -12.59
CA ASP A 262 -2.78 20.90 -13.04
C ASP A 262 -3.53 21.91 -12.14
N GLU A 263 -4.72 21.56 -11.64
CA GLU A 263 -5.47 22.39 -10.70
C GLU A 263 -4.97 22.21 -9.25
N THR A 264 -4.82 20.95 -8.84
CA THR A 264 -4.48 20.61 -7.45
C THR A 264 -3.09 21.10 -7.03
N LEU A 265 -2.10 21.04 -7.93
CA LEU A 265 -0.73 21.45 -7.65
C LEU A 265 -0.41 22.89 -8.03
N TYR A 266 -1.33 23.59 -8.72
CA TYR A 266 -1.05 24.90 -9.27
C TYR A 266 -0.69 25.96 -8.20
N SER A 267 -1.39 25.96 -7.07
CA SER A 267 -1.12 26.88 -5.96
C SER A 267 0.29 26.70 -5.37
N TYR A 268 0.76 25.46 -5.34
CA TYR A 268 2.12 25.12 -4.88
C TYR A 268 3.19 25.46 -5.93
N TYR A 269 2.85 25.32 -7.21
CA TYR A 269 3.76 25.63 -8.31
C TYR A 269 4.04 27.13 -8.46
N LYS A 270 3.07 27.97 -8.12
CA LYS A 270 3.21 29.44 -8.21
C LYS A 270 4.04 30.09 -7.11
N GLN A 271 4.34 29.36 -6.05
CA GLN A 271 5.18 29.87 -4.94
C GLN A 271 6.66 29.81 -5.32
#